data_e0c71dbcec9dc78ab217cde4edbc0cbf
#
_entry.id   e0c71dbcec9dc78ab217cde4edbc0cbf
#
_cell.length_a   1.000
_cell.length_b   1.000
_cell.length_c   1.000
_cell.angle_alpha   90.00
_cell.angle_beta   90.00
_cell.angle_gamma   90.00
#
_symmetry.space_group_name_H-M   'P 1'
#
loop_
_entity.id
_entity.type
_entity.pdbx_description
1 polymer ?
#
loop_
_entity_poly.entity_id
_entity_poly.type
_entity_poly.pdbx_seq_one_letter_code
_entity_poly.pdbx_strand_id
1 'polypeptide(L)'
;EFQKSKQIYYTIEFIFNEDISGNISVYNNNIVSEILPINNGVSLFKTLNNEDVRFKFITDSYFIKDTIISVSENKRISINLSKIESGNREIQSNLIFEKSSTKLTDKSLPYLNDLLHIFKNNINLKITIEGHTDNSGSLKNNIRLSKDRAEFIKGFLVKNGIKKGQIKVKGYGPTRPKFNNDSEELRVKNRRVEIYIN
;
A
#
# COMPACT_ATOMS: atom_id res chain seq x y z
N GLU A 1 -8.13 26.18 -44.30
CA GLU A 1 -6.97 25.65 -43.54
C GLU A 1 -7.46 25.34 -42.10
N PHE A 2 -7.61 24.06 -41.80
CA PHE A 2 -7.85 23.62 -40.41
C PHE A 2 -6.56 23.81 -39.64
N GLN A 3 -6.48 24.82 -38.76
CA GLN A 3 -5.43 24.90 -37.75
C GLN A 3 -5.55 23.64 -36.89
N LYS A 4 -4.57 22.69 -37.04
CA LYS A 4 -4.40 21.61 -36.08
C LYS A 4 -4.12 22.25 -34.72
N SER A 5 -5.08 22.18 -33.79
CA SER A 5 -4.87 22.59 -32.41
C SER A 5 -3.65 21.83 -31.90
N LYS A 6 -2.64 22.56 -31.43
CA LYS A 6 -1.41 22.00 -30.87
C LYS A 6 -1.82 21.19 -29.63
N GLN A 7 -1.76 19.87 -29.72
CA GLN A 7 -2.02 19.01 -28.57
C GLN A 7 -0.91 19.27 -27.52
N ILE A 8 -1.33 19.66 -26.32
CA ILE A 8 -0.42 19.91 -25.19
C ILE A 8 -0.30 18.61 -24.41
N TYR A 9 0.89 18.06 -24.32
CA TYR A 9 1.19 16.91 -23.46
C TYR A 9 1.73 17.38 -22.11
N TYR A 10 1.26 16.76 -21.04
CA TYR A 10 1.85 16.87 -19.72
C TYR A 10 2.79 15.70 -19.49
N THR A 11 3.94 15.98 -18.88
CA THR A 11 4.95 14.99 -18.55
C THR A 11 5.17 14.95 -17.04
N ILE A 12 5.09 13.76 -16.45
CA ILE A 12 5.51 13.50 -15.08
C ILE A 12 6.80 12.68 -15.14
N GLU A 13 7.86 13.22 -14.55
CA GLU A 13 9.10 12.51 -14.33
C GLU A 13 9.13 12.00 -12.89
N PHE A 14 9.10 10.68 -12.71
CA PHE A 14 9.27 10.04 -11.41
C PHE A 14 10.75 9.80 -11.15
N ILE A 15 11.23 10.25 -9.99
CA ILE A 15 12.62 10.07 -9.55
C ILE A 15 12.60 9.29 -8.25
N PHE A 16 13.40 8.24 -8.20
CA PHE A 16 13.59 7.41 -7.03
C PHE A 16 14.94 7.72 -6.38
N ASN A 17 15.00 7.65 -5.06
CA ASN A 17 16.22 8.01 -4.31
C ASN A 17 17.37 7.01 -4.47
N GLU A 18 17.10 5.85 -5.05
CA GLU A 18 18.06 4.79 -5.30
C GLU A 18 17.94 4.32 -6.75
N ASP A 19 18.97 3.66 -7.22
CA ASP A 19 19.03 3.08 -8.57
C ASP A 19 18.21 1.78 -8.59
N ILE A 20 16.89 1.93 -8.67
CA ILE A 20 15.93 0.83 -8.64
C ILE A 20 15.39 0.52 -10.03
N SER A 21 15.01 -0.74 -10.22
CA SER A 21 14.30 -1.23 -11.40
C SER A 21 12.95 -1.81 -10.99
N GLY A 22 11.98 -1.75 -11.90
CA GLY A 22 10.64 -2.22 -11.65
C GLY A 22 9.64 -1.64 -12.64
N ASN A 23 8.38 -1.60 -12.23
CA ASN A 23 7.30 -1.12 -13.08
C ASN A 23 6.36 -0.16 -12.34
N ILE A 24 5.80 0.78 -13.08
CA ILE A 24 4.70 1.63 -12.64
C ILE A 24 3.47 1.22 -13.43
N SER A 25 2.45 0.71 -12.76
CA SER A 25 1.13 0.51 -13.38
C SER A 25 0.34 1.81 -13.30
N VAL A 26 -0.12 2.29 -14.45
CA VAL A 26 -0.98 3.46 -14.59
C VAL A 26 -2.42 2.98 -14.71
N TYR A 27 -3.32 3.57 -13.95
CA TYR A 27 -4.73 3.16 -13.92
C TYR A 27 -5.65 4.25 -14.47
N ASN A 28 -6.55 3.85 -15.36
CA ASN A 28 -7.72 4.61 -15.77
C ASN A 28 -8.98 3.83 -15.37
N ASN A 29 -9.89 4.45 -14.60
CA ASN A 29 -11.12 3.80 -14.11
C ASN A 29 -10.88 2.43 -13.43
N ASN A 30 -9.82 2.31 -12.62
CA ASN A 30 -9.37 1.07 -11.94
C ASN A 30 -8.90 -0.07 -12.86
N ILE A 31 -8.71 0.18 -14.15
CA ILE A 31 -8.12 -0.75 -15.11
C ILE A 31 -6.70 -0.27 -15.42
N VAL A 32 -5.74 -1.19 -15.48
CA VAL A 32 -4.38 -0.87 -15.90
C VAL A 32 -4.43 -0.43 -17.37
N SER A 33 -4.12 0.82 -17.62
CA SER A 33 -4.11 1.42 -18.97
C SER A 33 -2.72 1.37 -19.60
N GLU A 34 -1.68 1.42 -18.77
CA GLU A 34 -0.28 1.46 -19.22
C GLU A 34 0.64 0.88 -18.14
N ILE A 35 1.78 0.31 -18.56
CA ILE A 35 2.87 -0.11 -17.67
C ILE A 35 4.14 0.59 -18.13
N LEU A 36 4.72 1.39 -17.23
CA LEU A 36 5.95 2.14 -17.47
C LEU A 36 7.12 1.46 -16.76
N PRO A 37 8.26 1.24 -17.43
CA PRO A 37 9.44 0.72 -16.78
C PRO A 37 10.08 1.79 -15.86
N ILE A 38 10.68 1.36 -14.77
CA ILE A 38 11.60 2.14 -13.96
C ILE A 38 13.00 1.71 -14.38
N ASN A 39 13.78 2.62 -14.93
CA ASN A 39 15.13 2.36 -15.37
C ASN A 39 16.09 3.31 -14.65
N ASN A 40 17.08 2.75 -13.93
CA ASN A 40 18.09 3.53 -13.21
C ASN A 40 17.46 4.64 -12.33
N GLY A 41 16.42 4.26 -11.58
CA GLY A 41 15.74 5.19 -10.68
C GLY A 41 14.91 6.29 -11.35
N VAL A 42 14.59 6.18 -12.65
CA VAL A 42 13.77 7.17 -13.37
C VAL A 42 12.66 6.49 -14.18
N SER A 43 11.51 7.13 -14.27
CA SER A 43 10.43 6.75 -15.19
C SER A 43 9.67 7.98 -15.66
N LEU A 44 9.13 7.92 -16.89
CA LEU A 44 8.41 9.02 -17.54
C LEU A 44 6.99 8.59 -17.88
N PHE A 45 6.02 9.40 -17.50
CA PHE A 45 4.62 9.30 -17.91
C PHE A 45 4.22 10.52 -18.74
N LYS A 46 3.49 10.31 -19.84
CA LYS A 46 2.96 11.38 -20.68
C LYS A 46 1.47 11.22 -20.92
N THR A 47 0.73 12.29 -20.76
CA THR A 47 -0.72 12.32 -21.05
C THR A 47 -1.14 13.62 -21.71
N LEU A 48 -2.26 13.58 -22.42
CA LEU A 48 -2.96 14.77 -22.97
C LEU A 48 -3.99 15.32 -21.98
N ASN A 49 -4.33 14.54 -20.97
CA ASN A 49 -5.45 14.83 -20.10
C ASN A 49 -4.98 15.60 -18.86
N ASN A 50 -5.78 16.59 -18.47
CA ASN A 50 -5.68 17.23 -17.17
C ASN A 50 -6.61 16.47 -16.21
N GLU A 51 -6.08 15.44 -15.54
CA GLU A 51 -6.87 14.53 -14.71
C GLU A 51 -6.08 13.97 -13.53
N ASP A 52 -6.81 13.40 -12.58
CA ASP A 52 -6.23 12.60 -11.49
C ASP A 52 -5.90 11.21 -12.01
N VAL A 53 -4.62 10.86 -11.99
CA VAL A 53 -4.12 9.56 -12.46
C VAL A 53 -3.60 8.75 -11.26
N ARG A 54 -4.02 7.50 -11.17
CA ARG A 54 -3.55 6.56 -10.15
C ARG A 54 -2.34 5.80 -10.65
N PHE A 55 -1.27 5.84 -9.86
CA PHE A 55 -0.01 5.14 -10.10
C PHE A 55 0.28 4.13 -9.01
N LYS A 56 0.68 2.93 -9.41
CA LYS A 56 1.14 1.88 -8.51
C LYS A 56 2.57 1.50 -8.86
N PHE A 57 3.49 1.73 -7.93
CA PHE A 57 4.92 1.46 -8.06
C PHE A 57 5.21 0.05 -7.53
N ILE A 58 5.74 -0.82 -8.40
CA ILE A 58 5.97 -2.25 -8.12
C ILE A 58 7.44 -2.56 -8.38
N THR A 59 8.15 -2.98 -7.34
CA THR A 59 9.56 -3.35 -7.38
C THR A 59 9.80 -4.57 -6.50
N ASP A 60 10.88 -5.31 -6.71
CA ASP A 60 11.10 -6.59 -6.02
C ASP A 60 11.55 -6.43 -4.56
N SER A 61 12.22 -5.34 -4.23
CA SER A 61 12.87 -5.14 -2.92
C SER A 61 12.18 -4.08 -2.04
N TYR A 62 11.03 -3.54 -2.49
CA TYR A 62 10.31 -2.48 -1.79
C TYR A 62 8.83 -2.80 -1.65
N PHE A 63 8.19 -2.24 -0.64
CA PHE A 63 6.74 -2.28 -0.54
C PHE A 63 6.10 -1.53 -1.70
N ILE A 64 4.99 -2.07 -2.20
CA ILE A 64 4.21 -1.46 -3.27
C ILE A 64 3.61 -0.15 -2.75
N LYS A 65 3.86 0.94 -3.48
CA LYS A 65 3.26 2.24 -3.23
C LYS A 65 2.17 2.52 -4.26
N ASP A 66 1.03 2.97 -3.78
CA ASP A 66 -0.13 3.31 -4.58
C ASP A 66 -0.54 4.75 -4.27
N THR A 67 -0.68 5.59 -5.29
CA THR A 67 -0.97 7.02 -5.11
C THR A 67 -1.75 7.58 -6.29
N ILE A 68 -2.48 8.65 -6.05
CA ILE A 68 -3.17 9.44 -7.07
C ILE A 68 -2.45 10.78 -7.19
N ILE A 69 -2.20 11.20 -8.42
CA ILE A 69 -1.49 12.44 -8.75
C ILE A 69 -2.33 13.22 -9.75
N SER A 70 -2.62 14.48 -9.41
CA SER A 70 -3.27 15.41 -10.33
C SER A 70 -2.27 15.89 -11.38
N VAL A 71 -2.57 15.61 -12.65
CA VAL A 71 -1.74 15.97 -13.80
C VAL A 71 -2.33 17.20 -14.47
N SER A 72 -1.82 18.38 -14.15
CA SER A 72 -2.24 19.67 -14.72
C SER A 72 -1.07 20.46 -15.35
N GLU A 73 0.15 19.98 -15.16
CA GLU A 73 1.39 20.60 -15.62
C GLU A 73 2.52 19.58 -15.66
N ASN A 74 3.64 19.93 -16.27
CA ASN A 74 4.85 19.12 -16.19
C ASN A 74 5.38 19.09 -14.76
N LYS A 75 5.62 17.89 -14.23
CA LYS A 75 6.08 17.70 -12.85
C LYS A 75 7.26 16.75 -12.78
N ARG A 76 8.16 17.05 -11.85
CA ARG A 76 9.17 16.12 -11.36
C ARG A 76 8.79 15.72 -9.94
N ILE A 77 8.62 14.41 -9.69
CA ILE A 77 8.11 13.89 -8.43
C ILE A 77 9.08 12.88 -7.86
N SER A 78 9.60 13.16 -6.67
CA SER A 78 10.42 12.21 -5.92
C SER A 78 9.55 11.16 -5.27
N ILE A 79 9.84 9.89 -5.53
CA ILE A 79 9.15 8.73 -4.99
C ILE A 79 10.04 8.03 -3.97
N ASN A 80 9.59 8.06 -2.70
CA ASN A 80 10.22 7.29 -1.63
C ASN A 80 9.46 5.98 -1.45
N LEU A 81 10.15 4.85 -1.62
CA LEU A 81 9.62 3.51 -1.36
C LEU A 81 10.20 2.96 -0.06
N SER A 82 9.38 2.21 0.68
CA SER A 82 9.81 1.52 1.90
C SER A 82 10.48 0.21 1.54
N LYS A 83 11.76 0.07 1.87
CA LYS A 83 12.55 -1.14 1.56
C LYS A 83 12.12 -2.34 2.40
N ILE A 84 12.11 -3.53 1.77
CA ILE A 84 11.81 -4.80 2.41
C ILE A 84 13.10 -5.36 3.03
N GLU A 85 13.46 -4.89 4.22
CA GLU A 85 14.63 -5.34 4.96
C GLU A 85 14.33 -5.52 6.46
N SER A 86 15.12 -6.35 7.13
CA SER A 86 14.93 -6.66 8.55
C SER A 86 14.95 -5.39 9.41
N GLY A 87 14.01 -5.31 10.35
CA GLY A 87 13.81 -4.14 11.21
C GLY A 87 12.84 -3.09 10.65
N ASN A 88 12.57 -3.10 9.35
CA ASN A 88 11.62 -2.15 8.74
C ASN A 88 10.17 -2.49 9.09
N ARG A 89 9.36 -1.44 9.13
CA ARG A 89 7.94 -1.51 9.44
C ARG A 89 7.15 -0.73 8.41
N GLU A 90 6.18 -1.39 7.81
CA GLU A 90 5.26 -0.76 6.85
C GLU A 90 3.83 -0.74 7.39
N ILE A 91 3.16 0.40 7.23
CA ILE A 91 1.77 0.57 7.62
C ILE A 91 0.88 0.23 6.45
N GLN A 92 0.03 -0.77 6.62
CA GLN A 92 -0.97 -1.15 5.64
C GLN A 92 -2.27 -0.36 5.87
N SER A 93 -2.23 0.95 5.61
CA SER A 93 -3.38 1.85 5.80
C SER A 93 -4.57 1.54 4.89
N ASN A 94 -4.32 0.84 3.79
CA ASN A 94 -5.35 0.46 2.82
C ASN A 94 -6.02 -0.89 3.13
N LEU A 95 -5.55 -1.62 4.15
CA LEU A 95 -6.23 -2.81 4.65
C LEU A 95 -7.30 -2.40 5.67
N ILE A 96 -8.44 -1.95 5.15
CA ILE A 96 -9.55 -1.42 5.93
C ILE A 96 -10.54 -2.54 6.23
N PHE A 97 -10.87 -2.71 7.51
CA PHE A 97 -11.90 -3.64 7.97
C PHE A 97 -13.23 -2.94 8.21
N GLU A 98 -14.32 -3.67 8.01
CA GLU A 98 -15.64 -3.22 8.44
C GLU A 98 -15.65 -2.96 9.96
N LYS A 99 -16.53 -2.07 10.41
CA LYS A 99 -16.61 -1.69 11.83
C LYS A 99 -16.89 -2.93 12.70
N SER A 100 -16.11 -3.09 13.77
CA SER A 100 -16.20 -4.20 14.73
C SER A 100 -16.16 -5.60 14.10
N SER A 101 -15.55 -5.73 12.92
CA SER A 101 -15.50 -6.95 12.13
C SER A 101 -14.06 -7.30 11.74
N THR A 102 -13.85 -8.58 11.38
CA THR A 102 -12.64 -9.08 10.73
C THR A 102 -12.77 -9.15 9.22
N LYS A 103 -13.92 -8.75 8.67
CA LYS A 103 -14.15 -8.70 7.22
C LYS A 103 -13.50 -7.46 6.64
N LEU A 104 -12.69 -7.65 5.62
CA LEU A 104 -12.13 -6.54 4.82
C LEU A 104 -13.20 -5.93 3.92
N THR A 105 -13.09 -4.64 3.68
CA THR A 105 -13.89 -3.98 2.64
C THR A 105 -13.41 -4.42 1.25
N ASP A 106 -14.29 -4.38 0.26
CA ASP A 106 -13.95 -4.76 -1.13
C ASP A 106 -12.78 -3.94 -1.68
N LYS A 107 -12.68 -2.67 -1.27
CA LYS A 107 -11.57 -1.77 -1.63
C LYS A 107 -10.20 -2.23 -1.12
N SER A 108 -10.17 -3.11 -0.11
CA SER A 108 -8.93 -3.62 0.49
C SER A 108 -8.36 -4.85 -0.22
N LEU A 109 -9.13 -5.54 -1.06
CA LEU A 109 -8.68 -6.76 -1.76
C LEU A 109 -7.46 -6.54 -2.66
N PRO A 110 -7.35 -5.45 -3.45
CA PRO A 110 -6.14 -5.19 -4.24
C PRO A 110 -4.88 -5.12 -3.39
N TYR A 111 -4.95 -4.48 -2.22
CA TYR A 111 -3.79 -4.32 -1.33
C TYR A 111 -3.39 -5.62 -0.63
N LEU A 112 -4.35 -6.52 -0.38
CA LEU A 112 -4.06 -7.86 0.13
C LEU A 112 -3.34 -8.71 -0.92
N ASN A 113 -3.71 -8.55 -2.20
CA ASN A 113 -3.02 -9.18 -3.33
C ASN A 113 -1.61 -8.59 -3.53
N ASP A 114 -1.41 -7.30 -3.28
CA ASP A 114 -0.08 -6.67 -3.32
C ASP A 114 0.86 -7.29 -2.28
N LEU A 115 0.35 -7.50 -1.06
CA LEU A 115 1.11 -8.18 -0.01
C LEU A 115 1.47 -9.62 -0.41
N LEU A 116 0.54 -10.34 -1.03
CA LEU A 116 0.80 -11.67 -1.58
C LEU A 116 1.89 -11.65 -2.67
N HIS A 117 1.87 -10.66 -3.57
CA HIS A 117 2.90 -10.46 -4.60
C HIS A 117 4.28 -10.26 -3.97
N ILE A 118 4.39 -9.39 -2.96
CA ILE A 118 5.63 -9.15 -2.21
C ILE A 118 6.18 -10.48 -1.65
N PHE A 119 5.34 -11.32 -1.02
CA PHE A 119 5.78 -12.59 -0.48
C PHE A 119 6.23 -13.59 -1.54
N LYS A 120 5.56 -13.63 -2.69
CA LYS A 120 5.94 -14.53 -3.79
C LYS A 120 7.29 -14.18 -4.38
N ASN A 121 7.62 -12.90 -4.44
CA ASN A 121 8.92 -12.43 -4.95
C ASN A 121 10.03 -12.48 -3.88
N ASN A 122 9.67 -12.60 -2.61
CA ASN A 122 10.60 -12.63 -1.48
C ASN A 122 10.41 -13.90 -0.65
N ILE A 123 10.80 -15.06 -1.20
CA ILE A 123 10.50 -16.41 -0.66
C ILE A 123 11.03 -16.68 0.75
N ASN A 124 12.05 -15.94 1.18
CA ASN A 124 12.64 -16.05 2.53
C ASN A 124 12.09 -15.01 3.52
N LEU A 125 11.20 -14.14 3.06
CA LEU A 125 10.63 -13.07 3.87
C LEU A 125 9.88 -13.63 5.08
N LYS A 126 10.25 -13.15 6.26
CA LYS A 126 9.53 -13.44 7.51
C LYS A 126 9.00 -12.14 8.08
N ILE A 127 7.73 -12.14 8.48
CA ILE A 127 7.09 -10.94 9.02
C ILE A 127 6.33 -11.21 10.32
N THR A 128 6.07 -10.12 11.02
CA THR A 128 5.04 -10.06 12.05
C THR A 128 3.94 -9.09 11.59
N ILE A 129 2.71 -9.57 11.52
CA ILE A 129 1.52 -8.74 11.26
C ILE A 129 1.00 -8.26 12.62
N GLU A 130 0.96 -6.93 12.79
CA GLU A 130 0.56 -6.28 14.03
C GLU A 130 -0.76 -5.53 13.82
N GLY A 131 -1.83 -5.98 14.50
CA GLY A 131 -3.15 -5.35 14.45
C GLY A 131 -3.33 -4.32 15.56
N HIS A 132 -4.01 -3.22 15.22
CA HIS A 132 -4.31 -2.12 16.11
C HIS A 132 -5.78 -1.71 16.02
N THR A 133 -6.31 -1.08 17.08
CA THR A 133 -7.63 -0.46 17.11
C THR A 133 -7.52 0.98 17.60
N ASP A 134 -8.61 1.73 17.47
CA ASP A 134 -8.82 2.91 18.30
C ASP A 134 -9.13 2.52 19.75
N ASN A 135 -9.37 3.52 20.61
CA ASN A 135 -9.67 3.33 22.03
C ASN A 135 -11.16 3.10 22.34
N SER A 136 -12.01 2.93 21.34
CA SER A 136 -13.45 2.73 21.53
C SER A 136 -13.75 1.31 22.01
N GLY A 137 -14.50 1.16 23.09
CA GLY A 137 -14.89 -0.14 23.64
C GLY A 137 -13.90 -0.72 24.66
N SER A 138 -14.05 -2.00 25.01
CA SER A 138 -13.23 -2.63 26.05
C SER A 138 -11.86 -3.04 25.53
N LEU A 139 -10.81 -2.85 26.35
CA LEU A 139 -9.44 -3.23 26.04
C LEU A 139 -9.33 -4.71 25.61
N LYS A 140 -9.96 -5.61 26.35
CA LYS A 140 -9.95 -7.07 26.10
C LYS A 140 -10.50 -7.39 24.70
N ASN A 141 -11.63 -6.79 24.33
CA ASN A 141 -12.26 -7.01 23.03
C ASN A 141 -11.41 -6.44 21.90
N ASN A 142 -10.82 -5.27 22.09
CA ASN A 142 -9.96 -4.62 21.10
C ASN A 142 -8.66 -5.39 20.84
N ILE A 143 -8.03 -5.94 21.90
CA ILE A 143 -6.85 -6.80 21.74
C ILE A 143 -7.23 -8.05 20.93
N ARG A 144 -8.36 -8.71 21.24
CA ARG A 144 -8.84 -9.86 20.48
C ARG A 144 -9.13 -9.50 19.04
N LEU A 145 -9.93 -8.46 18.79
CA LEU A 145 -10.31 -8.02 17.44
C LEU A 145 -9.10 -7.70 16.57
N SER A 146 -8.12 -6.98 17.13
CA SER A 146 -6.89 -6.64 16.39
C SER A 146 -6.06 -7.88 16.04
N LYS A 147 -6.01 -8.87 16.93
CA LYS A 147 -5.36 -10.16 16.66
C LYS A 147 -6.11 -10.94 15.57
N ASP A 148 -7.44 -11.02 15.66
CA ASP A 148 -8.28 -11.74 14.70
C ASP A 148 -8.17 -11.14 13.29
N ARG A 149 -8.03 -9.81 13.16
CA ARG A 149 -7.73 -9.12 11.89
C ARG A 149 -6.39 -9.52 11.31
N ALA A 150 -5.34 -9.58 12.14
CA ALA A 150 -4.01 -10.01 11.71
C ALA A 150 -4.01 -11.50 11.31
N GLU A 151 -4.75 -12.36 12.03
CA GLU A 151 -4.92 -13.78 11.67
C GLU A 151 -5.71 -13.96 10.36
N PHE A 152 -6.69 -13.10 10.06
CA PHE A 152 -7.40 -13.12 8.78
C PHE A 152 -6.44 -12.89 7.61
N ILE A 153 -5.57 -11.88 7.68
CA ILE A 153 -4.57 -11.59 6.65
C ILE A 153 -3.60 -12.76 6.51
N LYS A 154 -3.09 -13.30 7.61
CA LYS A 154 -2.26 -14.50 7.61
C LYS A 154 -2.95 -15.69 6.95
N GLY A 155 -4.22 -15.94 7.28
CA GLY A 155 -5.04 -17.01 6.70
C GLY A 155 -5.14 -16.89 5.18
N PHE A 156 -5.35 -15.67 4.67
CA PHE A 156 -5.37 -15.40 3.24
C PHE A 156 -4.03 -15.74 2.58
N LEU A 157 -2.91 -15.25 3.14
CA LEU A 157 -1.57 -15.49 2.59
C LEU A 157 -1.24 -16.99 2.58
N VAL A 158 -1.53 -17.70 3.67
CA VAL A 158 -1.28 -19.15 3.79
C VAL A 158 -2.14 -19.96 2.78
N LYS A 159 -3.42 -19.59 2.62
CA LYS A 159 -4.30 -20.20 1.61
C LYS A 159 -3.77 -20.02 0.19
N ASN A 160 -3.03 -18.96 -0.08
CA ASN A 160 -2.42 -18.65 -1.37
C ASN A 160 -0.95 -19.12 -1.49
N GLY A 161 -0.51 -20.05 -0.63
CA GLY A 161 0.76 -20.76 -0.77
C GLY A 161 1.93 -20.25 0.06
N ILE A 162 1.74 -19.19 0.88
CA ILE A 162 2.80 -18.69 1.77
C ILE A 162 2.95 -19.62 2.98
N LYS A 163 4.16 -20.00 3.34
CA LYS A 163 4.40 -20.92 4.45
C LYS A 163 3.98 -20.29 5.78
N LYS A 164 3.18 -21.00 6.58
CA LYS A 164 2.65 -20.55 7.87
C LYS A 164 3.76 -20.02 8.82
N GLY A 165 4.94 -20.66 8.79
CA GLY A 165 6.08 -20.28 9.63
C GLY A 165 6.75 -18.96 9.29
N GLN A 166 6.45 -18.37 8.11
CA GLN A 166 6.95 -17.06 7.71
C GLN A 166 6.18 -15.91 8.36
N ILE A 167 4.99 -16.19 8.93
CA ILE A 167 4.07 -15.14 9.38
C ILE A 167 3.73 -15.33 10.86
N LYS A 168 4.19 -14.39 11.68
CA LYS A 168 3.72 -14.22 13.06
C LYS A 168 2.62 -13.17 13.11
N VAL A 169 1.76 -13.24 14.12
CA VAL A 169 0.68 -12.25 14.34
C VAL A 169 0.69 -11.77 15.78
N LYS A 170 0.37 -10.49 15.95
CA LYS A 170 0.16 -9.86 17.26
C LYS A 170 -1.04 -8.93 17.19
N GLY A 171 -1.83 -8.89 18.27
CA GLY A 171 -2.88 -7.92 18.45
C GLY A 171 -2.56 -7.02 19.62
N TYR A 172 -2.46 -5.73 19.37
CA TYR A 172 -2.16 -4.74 20.39
C TYR A 172 -3.41 -3.97 20.85
N GLY A 173 -4.53 -4.10 20.12
CA GLY A 173 -5.70 -3.28 20.41
C GLY A 173 -5.34 -1.79 20.40
N PRO A 174 -5.78 -1.00 21.40
CA PRO A 174 -5.50 0.43 21.48
C PRO A 174 -4.20 0.76 22.22
N THR A 175 -3.39 -0.22 22.62
CA THR A 175 -2.24 0.02 23.53
C THR A 175 -1.05 0.69 22.86
N ARG A 176 -1.04 0.75 21.53
CA ARG A 176 0.02 1.38 20.73
C ARG A 176 -0.60 2.35 19.70
N PRO A 177 -1.21 3.45 20.13
CA PRO A 177 -1.78 4.42 19.23
C PRO A 177 -0.68 5.14 18.48
N LYS A 178 -0.88 5.40 17.18
CA LYS A 178 0.00 6.22 16.35
C LYS A 178 -0.44 7.68 16.33
N PHE A 179 -1.72 7.90 16.51
CA PHE A 179 -2.37 9.22 16.60
C PHE A 179 -3.18 9.28 17.89
N ASN A 180 -3.44 10.48 18.39
CA ASN A 180 -4.42 10.63 19.46
C ASN A 180 -5.82 10.17 18.99
N ASN A 181 -6.75 9.93 19.92
CA ASN A 181 -8.10 9.42 19.60
C ASN A 181 -9.18 10.51 19.71
N ASP A 182 -8.81 11.78 19.55
CA ASP A 182 -9.68 12.91 19.84
C ASP A 182 -10.73 13.16 18.76
N SER A 183 -10.46 12.76 17.53
CA SER A 183 -11.41 12.84 16.41
C SER A 183 -11.63 11.48 15.75
N GLU A 184 -12.77 11.33 15.04
CA GLU A 184 -13.02 10.09 14.28
C GLU A 184 -11.98 9.88 13.17
N GLU A 185 -11.50 10.96 12.55
CA GLU A 185 -10.44 10.87 11.54
C GLU A 185 -9.17 10.24 12.10
N LEU A 186 -8.75 10.63 13.31
CA LEU A 186 -7.55 10.09 13.97
C LEU A 186 -7.79 8.67 14.49
N ARG A 187 -8.99 8.36 14.98
CA ARG A 187 -9.38 6.99 15.33
C ARG A 187 -9.32 6.04 14.14
N VAL A 188 -9.80 6.48 12.96
CA VAL A 188 -9.68 5.69 11.72
C VAL A 188 -8.23 5.33 11.43
N LYS A 189 -7.30 6.27 11.59
CA LYS A 189 -5.86 6.04 11.37
C LYS A 189 -5.23 5.09 12.40
N ASN A 190 -5.83 4.97 13.61
CA ASN A 190 -5.42 3.99 14.62
C ASN A 190 -5.97 2.59 14.34
N ARG A 191 -7.08 2.43 13.60
CA ARG A 191 -7.62 1.14 13.12
C ARG A 191 -6.82 0.64 11.92
N ARG A 192 -5.61 0.16 12.16
CA ARG A 192 -4.62 -0.16 11.14
C ARG A 192 -3.97 -1.53 11.35
N VAL A 193 -3.31 -1.99 10.33
CA VAL A 193 -2.37 -3.12 10.37
C VAL A 193 -0.97 -2.60 10.01
N GLU A 194 0.02 -3.08 10.72
CA GLU A 194 1.43 -2.83 10.41
C GLU A 194 2.12 -4.15 10.08
N ILE A 195 3.04 -4.11 9.10
CA ILE A 195 3.91 -5.22 8.74
C ILE A 195 5.30 -4.90 9.24
N TYR A 196 5.80 -5.76 10.11
CA TYR A 196 7.17 -5.69 10.61
C TYR A 196 8.01 -6.81 9.98
N ILE A 197 9.14 -6.47 9.37
CA ILE A 197 10.09 -7.40 8.76
C ILE A 197 10.99 -7.97 9.86
N ASN A 198 11.02 -9.32 10.00
CA ASN A 198 11.81 -10.01 11.03
C ASN A 198 13.23 -10.30 10.56
#